data_5f5eba47bca7e9df795fc3adad1f2aca
#
_entry.id   5f5eba47bca7e9df795fc3adad1f2aca
#
_cell.length_a   1.000
_cell.length_b   1.000
_cell.length_c   1.000
_cell.angle_alpha   90.00
_cell.angle_beta   90.00
_cell.angle_gamma   90.00
#
_symmetry.space_group_name_H-M   'P 1'
#
loop_
_entity.id
_entity.type
_entity.pdbx_description
1 polymer ?
#
loop_
_entity_poly.entity_id
_entity_poly.type
_entity_poly.pdbx_seq_one_letter_code
_entity_poly.pdbx_strand_id
1 'polypeptide(L)'
;HFGRIAKAMGAHVIGVRRRSSDLVPEADEMGTFALLGDILSRADVVVSCLPDTPATQGLYTETRFLEMKEGALFVNIGRGNAVDQDALKKALQSGHLAGAAIDVATPEPLPESDPLWEAPNLLVTPHVSGGYHAQSTWDAIIAISCRNLAHFIKGEPLENVVDRETGYRK
;
A
#
# COMPACT_ATOMS: atom_id res chain seq x y z
N HIS A 1 10.31 -6.33 1.07
CA HIS A 1 10.87 -6.97 -0.14
C HIS A 1 11.02 -5.97 -1.30
N PHE A 2 10.00 -5.18 -1.62
CA PHE A 2 10.08 -4.18 -2.69
C PHE A 2 11.23 -3.19 -2.48
N GLY A 3 11.36 -2.59 -1.31
CA GLY A 3 12.44 -1.65 -1.00
C GLY A 3 13.84 -2.23 -1.25
N ARG A 4 14.08 -3.48 -0.87
CA ARG A 4 15.35 -4.15 -1.16
C ARG A 4 15.64 -4.26 -2.65
N ILE A 5 14.63 -4.55 -3.47
CA ILE A 5 14.79 -4.64 -4.93
C ILE A 5 15.04 -3.26 -5.51
N ALA A 6 14.26 -2.26 -5.12
CA ALA A 6 14.42 -0.89 -5.57
C ALA A 6 15.81 -0.33 -5.24
N LYS A 7 16.32 -0.56 -4.01
CA LYS A 7 17.71 -0.20 -3.64
C LYS A 7 18.74 -0.91 -4.52
N ALA A 8 18.56 -2.20 -4.79
CA ALA A 8 19.49 -2.94 -5.65
C ALA A 8 19.50 -2.42 -7.10
N MET A 9 18.42 -1.77 -7.53
CA MET A 9 18.31 -1.06 -8.81
C MET A 9 18.84 0.38 -8.75
N GLY A 10 19.35 0.84 -7.61
CA GLY A 10 19.93 2.17 -7.45
C GLY A 10 18.93 3.26 -7.00
N ALA A 11 17.70 2.89 -6.64
CA ALA A 11 16.75 3.87 -6.10
C ALA A 11 17.10 4.25 -4.65
N HIS A 12 16.89 5.52 -4.30
CA HIS A 12 16.85 5.99 -2.92
C HIS A 12 15.47 5.65 -2.34
N VAL A 13 15.43 4.84 -1.30
CA VAL A 13 14.19 4.30 -0.72
C VAL A 13 13.85 4.99 0.59
N ILE A 14 12.68 5.63 0.64
CA ILE A 14 12.10 6.20 1.86
C ILE A 14 10.96 5.31 2.32
N GLY A 15 11.11 4.68 3.48
CA GLY A 15 10.06 3.86 4.08
C GLY A 15 9.17 4.68 5.00
N VAL A 16 7.85 4.46 4.95
CA VAL A 16 6.91 5.11 5.87
C VAL A 16 6.18 4.06 6.69
N ARG A 17 6.18 4.23 8.01
CA ARG A 17 5.48 3.38 8.97
C ARG A 17 4.56 4.21 9.87
N ARG A 18 3.57 3.56 10.45
CA ARG A 18 2.63 4.23 11.35
C ARG A 18 3.27 4.76 12.64
N ARG A 19 4.13 3.96 13.29
CA ARG A 19 4.58 4.20 14.67
C ARG A 19 6.08 4.39 14.85
N SER A 20 6.88 3.97 13.89
CA SER A 20 8.34 3.97 14.06
C SER A 20 9.02 4.52 12.82
N SER A 21 10.03 5.33 13.05
CA SER A 21 10.98 5.80 12.05
C SER A 21 12.33 5.08 12.16
N ASP A 22 12.42 3.97 12.90
CA ASP A 22 13.63 3.18 13.00
C ASP A 22 14.08 2.69 11.63
N LEU A 23 15.33 2.96 11.28
CA LEU A 23 15.89 2.59 10.00
C LEU A 23 15.94 1.07 9.86
N VAL A 24 15.61 0.61 8.66
CA VAL A 24 15.68 -0.81 8.27
C VAL A 24 16.62 -0.97 7.08
N PRO A 25 17.25 -2.15 6.91
CA PRO A 25 18.21 -2.37 5.81
C PRO A 25 17.63 -2.13 4.41
N GLU A 26 16.32 -2.27 4.25
CA GLU A 26 15.61 -2.11 2.98
C GLU A 26 15.29 -0.66 2.61
N ALA A 27 15.57 0.31 3.49
CA ALA A 27 15.32 1.73 3.25
C ALA A 27 16.58 2.55 3.54
N ASP A 28 16.71 3.70 2.90
CA ASP A 28 17.76 4.70 3.14
C ASP A 28 17.31 5.74 4.15
N GLU A 29 16.01 6.02 4.18
CA GLU A 29 15.34 6.88 5.14
C GLU A 29 14.07 6.22 5.66
N MET A 30 13.66 6.60 6.87
CA MET A 30 12.38 6.18 7.46
C MET A 30 11.63 7.37 8.03
N GLY A 31 10.32 7.39 7.80
CA GLY A 31 9.40 8.39 8.35
C GLY A 31 8.12 7.77 8.92
N THR A 32 7.31 8.63 9.52
CA THR A 32 5.96 8.30 9.99
C THR A 32 4.91 9.07 9.19
N PHE A 33 3.63 8.79 9.39
CA PHE A 33 2.54 9.51 8.74
C PHE A 33 2.55 11.03 9.04
N ALA A 34 3.15 11.45 10.16
CA ALA A 34 3.30 12.88 10.46
C ALA A 34 4.21 13.61 9.46
N LEU A 35 5.15 12.90 8.83
CA LEU A 35 6.09 13.44 7.83
C LEU A 35 5.66 13.12 6.39
N LEU A 36 4.44 12.58 6.20
CA LEU A 36 4.03 12.05 4.89
C LEU A 36 4.07 13.12 3.79
N GLY A 37 3.59 14.34 4.05
CA GLY A 37 3.60 15.44 3.06
C GLY A 37 5.01 15.81 2.60
N ASP A 38 5.97 15.94 3.54
CA ASP A 38 7.37 16.18 3.21
C ASP A 38 7.96 15.04 2.35
N ILE A 39 7.67 13.80 2.71
CA ILE A 39 8.15 12.63 1.96
C ILE A 39 7.52 12.58 0.55
N LEU A 40 6.22 12.83 0.43
CA LEU A 40 5.52 12.84 -0.85
C LEU A 40 6.11 13.86 -1.82
N SER A 41 6.49 15.06 -1.32
CA SER A 41 7.05 16.14 -2.15
C SER A 41 8.43 15.81 -2.75
N ARG A 42 9.12 14.79 -2.23
CA ARG A 42 10.46 14.36 -2.67
C ARG A 42 10.45 13.09 -3.51
N ALA A 43 9.36 12.32 -3.46
CA ALA A 43 9.29 11.01 -4.07
C ALA A 43 8.93 11.08 -5.56
N ASP A 44 9.72 10.43 -6.41
CA ASP A 44 9.39 10.26 -7.84
C ASP A 44 8.37 9.14 -8.05
N VAL A 45 8.36 8.14 -7.16
CA VAL A 45 7.40 7.03 -7.17
C VAL A 45 6.89 6.78 -5.76
N VAL A 46 5.59 6.80 -5.58
CA VAL A 46 4.92 6.48 -4.31
C VAL A 46 4.23 5.13 -4.42
N VAL A 47 4.59 4.18 -3.55
CA VAL A 47 3.97 2.85 -3.52
C VAL A 47 3.23 2.64 -2.21
N SER A 48 1.92 2.54 -2.28
CA SER A 48 1.03 2.24 -1.15
C SER A 48 0.86 0.73 -1.00
N CYS A 49 1.26 0.21 0.15
CA CYS A 49 1.08 -1.18 0.57
C CYS A 49 0.29 -1.25 1.89
N LEU A 50 -0.58 -0.28 2.14
CA LEU A 50 -1.24 -0.09 3.43
C LEU A 50 -2.38 -1.08 3.63
N PRO A 51 -2.57 -1.60 4.86
CA PRO A 51 -3.75 -2.38 5.20
C PRO A 51 -4.99 -1.49 5.33
N ASP A 52 -6.17 -2.10 5.33
CA ASP A 52 -7.42 -1.41 5.68
C ASP A 52 -7.52 -1.24 7.19
N THR A 53 -7.38 -0.01 7.64
CA THR A 53 -7.53 0.38 9.05
C THR A 53 -8.12 1.78 9.15
N PRO A 54 -8.73 2.18 10.28
CA PRO A 54 -9.22 3.53 10.45
C PRO A 54 -8.17 4.63 10.19
N ALA A 55 -6.89 4.34 10.42
CA ALA A 55 -5.79 5.29 10.21
C ALA A 55 -5.34 5.41 8.74
N THR A 56 -5.75 4.49 7.88
CA THR A 56 -5.34 4.44 6.46
C THR A 56 -6.47 4.73 5.49
N GLN A 57 -7.72 4.71 5.96
CA GLN A 57 -8.89 5.08 5.16
C GLN A 57 -8.80 6.55 4.74
N GLY A 58 -8.98 6.80 3.43
CA GLY A 58 -8.92 8.13 2.86
C GLY A 58 -7.58 8.85 3.08
N LEU A 59 -6.49 8.11 3.22
CA LEU A 59 -5.17 8.71 3.44
C LEU A 59 -4.70 9.54 2.24
N TYR A 60 -4.98 9.08 1.01
CA TYR A 60 -4.61 9.76 -0.22
C TYR A 60 -5.79 10.58 -0.74
N THR A 61 -5.92 11.78 -0.22
CA THR A 61 -6.89 12.82 -0.62
C THR A 61 -6.35 13.66 -1.78
N GLU A 62 -7.17 14.59 -2.30
CA GLU A 62 -6.72 15.57 -3.30
C GLU A 62 -5.50 16.37 -2.80
N THR A 63 -5.51 16.82 -1.54
CA THR A 63 -4.36 17.50 -0.92
C THR A 63 -3.11 16.63 -0.95
N ARG A 64 -3.23 15.35 -0.62
CA ARG A 64 -2.08 14.42 -0.62
C ARG A 64 -1.51 14.17 -2.02
N PHE A 65 -2.37 14.12 -3.04
CA PHE A 65 -1.89 14.03 -4.43
C PHE A 65 -1.19 15.32 -4.86
N LEU A 66 -1.69 16.48 -4.46
CA LEU A 66 -1.06 17.79 -4.75
C LEU A 66 0.26 18.00 -3.99
N GLU A 67 0.45 17.35 -2.84
CA GLU A 67 1.74 17.33 -2.12
C GLU A 67 2.79 16.47 -2.83
N MET A 68 2.39 15.55 -3.72
CA MET A 68 3.35 14.74 -4.46
C MET A 68 4.12 15.61 -5.46
N LYS A 69 5.32 15.18 -5.78
CA LYS A 69 6.16 15.82 -6.80
C LYS A 69 5.43 15.83 -8.14
N GLU A 70 5.47 16.93 -8.86
CA GLU A 70 4.95 17.02 -10.22
C GLU A 70 5.64 15.99 -11.12
N GLY A 71 4.85 15.25 -11.89
CA GLY A 71 5.35 14.15 -12.70
C GLY A 71 5.60 12.85 -11.95
N ALA A 72 5.27 12.76 -10.66
CA ALA A 72 5.43 11.53 -9.90
C ALA A 72 4.49 10.41 -10.39
N LEU A 73 4.86 9.18 -10.06
CA LEU A 73 4.03 7.99 -10.26
C LEU A 73 3.41 7.53 -8.94
N PHE A 74 2.14 7.11 -8.99
CA PHE A 74 1.46 6.55 -7.84
C PHE A 74 1.08 5.09 -8.07
N VAL A 75 1.38 4.21 -7.11
CA VAL A 75 1.04 2.78 -7.17
C VAL A 75 0.30 2.38 -5.91
N ASN A 76 -0.88 1.74 -6.03
CA ASN A 76 -1.61 1.20 -4.90
C ASN A 76 -1.82 -0.32 -5.06
N ILE A 77 -1.12 -1.08 -4.22
CA ILE A 77 -1.25 -2.54 -4.09
C ILE A 77 -1.71 -2.95 -2.68
N GLY A 78 -2.18 -1.97 -1.90
CA GLY A 78 -2.65 -2.16 -0.53
C GLY A 78 -4.15 -2.43 -0.46
N ARG A 79 -4.94 -1.36 -0.24
CA ARG A 79 -6.40 -1.40 -0.21
C ARG A 79 -6.98 -0.16 -0.89
N GLY A 80 -8.10 -0.35 -1.60
CA GLY A 80 -8.76 0.70 -2.39
C GLY A 80 -9.21 1.88 -1.55
N ASN A 81 -9.77 1.62 -0.37
CA ASN A 81 -10.29 2.65 0.54
C ASN A 81 -9.23 3.61 1.13
N ALA A 82 -7.95 3.35 0.93
CA ALA A 82 -6.90 4.32 1.25
C ALA A 82 -6.87 5.52 0.30
N VAL A 83 -7.51 5.40 -0.87
CA VAL A 83 -7.43 6.35 -1.99
C VAL A 83 -8.79 6.98 -2.26
N ASP A 84 -8.85 8.29 -2.32
CA ASP A 84 -9.93 9.02 -2.96
C ASP A 84 -9.75 8.88 -4.49
N GLN A 85 -10.59 8.05 -5.11
CA GLN A 85 -10.50 7.72 -6.54
C GLN A 85 -10.80 8.93 -7.44
N ASP A 86 -11.69 9.82 -7.01
CA ASP A 86 -11.99 11.06 -7.74
C ASP A 86 -10.78 12.00 -7.69
N ALA A 87 -10.12 12.10 -6.55
CA ALA A 87 -8.90 12.89 -6.40
C ALA A 87 -7.74 12.33 -7.25
N LEU A 88 -7.58 11.01 -7.28
CA LEU A 88 -6.59 10.36 -8.15
C LEU A 88 -6.86 10.67 -9.63
N LYS A 89 -8.12 10.53 -10.07
CA LYS A 89 -8.52 10.85 -11.44
C LYS A 89 -8.19 12.31 -11.79
N LYS A 90 -8.53 13.27 -10.92
CA LYS A 90 -8.20 14.69 -11.12
C LYS A 90 -6.70 14.94 -11.23
N ALA A 91 -5.89 14.32 -10.37
CA ALA A 91 -4.43 14.46 -10.40
C ALA A 91 -3.82 13.93 -11.71
N LEU A 92 -4.38 12.86 -12.27
CA LEU A 92 -4.00 12.33 -13.58
C LEU A 92 -4.48 13.23 -14.73
N GLN A 93 -5.72 13.69 -14.67
CA GLN A 93 -6.30 14.56 -15.72
C GLN A 93 -5.60 15.92 -15.81
N SER A 94 -5.17 16.47 -14.70
CA SER A 94 -4.41 17.73 -14.66
C SER A 94 -2.96 17.56 -15.13
N GLY A 95 -2.45 16.32 -15.25
CA GLY A 95 -1.06 16.03 -15.54
C GLY A 95 -0.11 16.23 -14.36
N HIS A 96 -0.63 16.53 -13.15
CA HIS A 96 0.19 16.64 -11.93
C HIS A 96 0.91 15.31 -11.63
N LEU A 97 0.19 14.17 -11.74
CA LEU A 97 0.80 12.85 -11.75
C LEU A 97 1.06 12.42 -13.20
N ALA A 98 2.24 11.90 -13.48
CA ALA A 98 2.59 11.35 -14.80
C ALA A 98 1.83 10.05 -15.11
N GLY A 99 1.45 9.29 -14.07
CA GLY A 99 0.69 8.07 -14.19
C GLY A 99 0.41 7.41 -12.85
N ALA A 100 -0.48 6.41 -12.87
CA ALA A 100 -0.75 5.59 -11.70
C ALA A 100 -1.01 4.13 -12.08
N ALA A 101 -0.81 3.24 -11.11
CA ALA A 101 -1.21 1.84 -11.19
C ALA A 101 -1.96 1.46 -9.90
N ILE A 102 -3.15 0.89 -10.04
CA ILE A 102 -3.93 0.40 -8.92
C ILE A 102 -4.32 -1.06 -9.13
N ASP A 103 -4.05 -1.89 -8.13
CA ASP A 103 -4.49 -3.29 -8.10
C ASP A 103 -5.76 -3.47 -7.25
N VAL A 104 -6.16 -2.40 -6.56
CA VAL A 104 -7.27 -2.37 -5.61
C VAL A 104 -8.09 -1.10 -5.79
N ALA A 105 -9.42 -1.21 -5.67
CA ALA A 105 -10.37 -0.12 -5.82
C ALA A 105 -11.45 -0.14 -4.73
N THR A 106 -12.34 0.83 -4.73
CA THR A 106 -13.53 0.86 -3.86
C THR A 106 -14.70 1.45 -4.64
N PRO A 107 -15.79 0.66 -4.91
CA PRO A 107 -15.94 -0.75 -4.57
C PRO A 107 -15.09 -1.70 -5.42
N GLU A 108 -14.98 -2.96 -5.01
CA GLU A 108 -14.42 -4.03 -5.81
C GLU A 108 -15.48 -5.12 -6.11
N PRO A 109 -15.58 -5.57 -7.37
CA PRO A 109 -14.87 -5.06 -8.56
C PRO A 109 -15.28 -3.62 -8.91
N LEU A 110 -14.37 -2.87 -9.54
CA LEU A 110 -14.66 -1.51 -10.01
C LEU A 110 -15.79 -1.56 -11.05
N PRO A 111 -16.92 -0.83 -10.86
CA PRO A 111 -18.05 -0.85 -11.79
C PRO A 111 -17.62 -0.46 -13.22
N GLU A 112 -18.23 -1.08 -14.22
CA GLU A 112 -17.96 -0.76 -15.64
C GLU A 112 -18.22 0.73 -15.98
N SER A 113 -19.18 1.34 -15.29
CA SER A 113 -19.54 2.77 -15.47
C SER A 113 -18.67 3.71 -14.64
N ASP A 114 -17.69 3.21 -13.89
CA ASP A 114 -16.87 4.06 -13.02
C ASP A 114 -16.00 4.99 -13.89
N PRO A 115 -16.04 6.31 -13.62
CA PRO A 115 -15.28 7.27 -14.41
C PRO A 115 -13.76 7.15 -14.25
N LEU A 116 -13.28 6.34 -13.33
CA LEU A 116 -11.86 6.06 -13.17
C LEU A 116 -11.28 5.28 -14.36
N TRP A 117 -12.10 4.51 -15.09
CA TRP A 117 -11.69 3.83 -16.33
C TRP A 117 -11.22 4.79 -17.45
N GLU A 118 -11.71 6.04 -17.41
CA GLU A 118 -11.36 7.08 -18.37
C GLU A 118 -10.15 7.93 -17.93
N ALA A 119 -9.57 7.64 -16.77
CA ALA A 119 -8.42 8.40 -16.29
C ALA A 119 -7.18 8.16 -17.17
N PRO A 120 -6.52 9.22 -17.64
CA PRO A 120 -5.33 9.06 -18.47
C PRO A 120 -4.18 8.42 -17.67
N ASN A 121 -3.36 7.63 -18.37
CA ASN A 121 -2.16 7.01 -17.78
C ASN A 121 -2.42 6.18 -16.51
N LEU A 122 -3.61 5.61 -16.37
CA LEU A 122 -3.98 4.73 -15.27
C LEU A 122 -3.96 3.26 -15.73
N LEU A 123 -3.18 2.44 -15.03
CA LEU A 123 -3.24 0.98 -15.12
C LEU A 123 -4.09 0.44 -13.98
N VAL A 124 -5.11 -0.36 -14.31
CA VAL A 124 -5.95 -1.06 -13.33
C VAL A 124 -5.76 -2.56 -13.50
N THR A 125 -5.48 -3.27 -12.40
CA THR A 125 -5.43 -4.73 -12.36
C THR A 125 -6.45 -5.26 -11.34
N PRO A 126 -7.00 -6.49 -11.52
CA PRO A 126 -8.14 -6.95 -10.75
C PRO A 126 -7.73 -7.66 -9.45
N HIS A 127 -7.04 -6.97 -8.54
CA HIS A 127 -6.60 -7.43 -7.22
C HIS A 127 -5.80 -8.75 -7.28
N VAL A 128 -4.75 -8.74 -8.12
CA VAL A 128 -3.93 -9.94 -8.40
C VAL A 128 -2.47 -9.81 -7.98
N SER A 129 -2.02 -8.63 -7.53
CA SER A 129 -0.60 -8.38 -7.21
C SER A 129 -0.10 -9.15 -5.98
N GLY A 130 -0.98 -9.55 -5.07
CA GLY A 130 -0.64 -10.30 -3.85
C GLY A 130 -1.40 -11.62 -3.71
N GLY A 131 -2.00 -12.11 -4.77
CA GLY A 131 -2.94 -13.23 -4.75
C GLY A 131 -2.32 -14.57 -4.39
N TYR A 132 -3.21 -15.54 -4.20
CA TYR A 132 -2.91 -16.95 -3.89
C TYR A 132 -2.32 -17.72 -5.09
N HIS A 133 -1.77 -17.02 -6.09
CA HIS A 133 -1.22 -17.63 -7.30
C HIS A 133 0.18 -18.21 -7.11
N ALA A 134 0.90 -17.73 -6.08
CA ALA A 134 2.22 -18.24 -5.76
C ALA A 134 2.13 -19.40 -4.76
N GLN A 135 2.70 -20.57 -5.10
CA GLN A 135 2.75 -21.74 -4.20
C GLN A 135 3.35 -21.39 -2.84
N SER A 136 4.39 -20.53 -2.81
CA SER A 136 5.02 -20.06 -1.58
C SER A 136 4.06 -19.33 -0.63
N THR A 137 3.04 -18.64 -1.16
CA THR A 137 2.00 -17.99 -0.34
C THR A 137 1.12 -19.02 0.35
N TRP A 138 0.69 -20.06 -0.37
CA TRP A 138 -0.07 -21.17 0.20
C TRP A 138 0.74 -21.91 1.27
N ASP A 139 2.00 -22.24 0.97
CA ASP A 139 2.88 -22.92 1.91
C ASP A 139 3.04 -22.13 3.22
N ALA A 140 3.20 -20.81 3.12
CA ALA A 140 3.31 -19.94 4.29
C ALA A 140 2.01 -19.87 5.11
N ILE A 141 0.84 -19.80 4.44
CA ILE A 141 -0.48 -19.79 5.10
C ILE A 141 -0.73 -21.12 5.80
N ILE A 142 -0.47 -22.24 5.15
CA ILE A 142 -0.63 -23.57 5.73
C ILE A 142 0.30 -23.73 6.93
N ALA A 143 1.57 -23.37 6.78
CA ALA A 143 2.55 -23.50 7.85
C ALA A 143 2.16 -22.72 9.12
N ILE A 144 1.74 -21.44 8.98
CA ILE A 144 1.31 -20.63 10.14
C ILE A 144 0.00 -21.16 10.73
N SER A 145 -0.93 -21.64 9.91
CA SER A 145 -2.20 -22.22 10.37
C SER A 145 -1.96 -23.49 11.18
N CYS A 146 -1.08 -24.37 10.72
CA CYS A 146 -0.70 -25.59 11.45
C CYS A 146 -0.01 -25.27 12.78
N ARG A 147 0.93 -24.30 12.82
CA ARG A 147 1.56 -23.88 14.07
C ARG A 147 0.55 -23.30 15.04
N ASN A 148 -0.32 -22.41 14.58
CA ASN A 148 -1.35 -21.81 15.41
C ASN A 148 -2.36 -22.84 15.95
N LEU A 149 -2.73 -23.83 15.15
CA LEU A 149 -3.57 -24.92 15.64
C LEU A 149 -2.86 -25.74 16.75
N ALA A 150 -1.57 -26.06 16.57
CA ALA A 150 -0.78 -26.74 17.59
C ALA A 150 -0.66 -25.90 18.88
N HIS A 151 -0.42 -24.59 18.78
CA HIS A 151 -0.37 -23.67 19.92
C HIS A 151 -1.75 -23.61 20.62
N PHE A 152 -2.84 -23.48 19.86
CA PHE A 152 -4.19 -23.45 20.40
C PHE A 152 -4.52 -24.70 21.23
N ILE A 153 -4.20 -25.90 20.71
CA ILE A 153 -4.42 -27.17 21.42
C ILE A 153 -3.63 -27.23 22.73
N LYS A 154 -2.43 -26.65 22.78
CA LYS A 154 -1.56 -26.63 23.97
C LYS A 154 -1.84 -25.47 24.92
N GLY A 155 -2.73 -24.53 24.56
CA GLY A 155 -2.95 -23.29 25.32
C GLY A 155 -1.77 -22.29 25.23
N GLU A 156 -0.93 -22.40 24.20
CA GLU A 156 0.21 -21.52 23.94
C GLU A 156 -0.24 -20.26 23.16
N PRO A 157 0.51 -19.15 23.24
CA PRO A 157 0.22 -17.93 22.48
C PRO A 157 0.22 -18.17 20.96
N LEU A 158 -0.76 -17.56 20.27
CA LEU A 158 -0.85 -17.66 18.81
C LEU A 158 0.09 -16.65 18.13
N GLU A 159 0.60 -17.01 16.95
CA GLU A 159 1.38 -16.13 16.09
C GLU A 159 0.46 -15.18 15.30
N ASN A 160 0.95 -13.97 15.00
CA ASN A 160 0.29 -12.97 14.16
C ASN A 160 -1.14 -12.59 14.61
N VAL A 161 -1.37 -12.54 15.90
CA VAL A 161 -2.65 -12.07 16.44
C VAL A 161 -2.86 -10.60 16.08
N VAL A 162 -3.99 -10.32 15.43
CA VAL A 162 -4.36 -8.96 15.04
C VAL A 162 -5.13 -8.29 16.18
N ASP A 163 -4.72 -7.09 16.51
CA ASP A 163 -5.46 -6.20 17.40
C ASP A 163 -6.70 -5.68 16.67
N ARG A 164 -7.90 -5.91 17.26
CA ARG A 164 -9.17 -5.57 16.59
C ARG A 164 -9.45 -4.06 16.53
N GLU A 165 -8.86 -3.28 17.41
CA GLU A 165 -9.04 -1.83 17.44
C GLU A 165 -8.15 -1.15 16.41
N THR A 166 -6.91 -1.60 16.31
CA THR A 166 -5.92 -0.97 15.44
C THR A 166 -5.81 -1.61 14.05
N GLY A 167 -6.29 -2.85 13.88
CA GLY A 167 -6.15 -3.62 12.63
C GLY A 167 -4.73 -4.12 12.35
N TYR A 168 -3.79 -3.93 13.28
CA TYR A 168 -2.40 -4.36 13.12
C TYR A 168 -2.06 -5.53 14.03
N ARG A 169 -0.98 -6.24 13.71
CA ARG A 169 -0.39 -7.25 14.57
C ARG A 169 -0.01 -6.64 15.93
N LYS A 170 -0.34 -7.37 17.01
CA LYS A 170 0.09 -7.07 18.38
C LYS A 170 1.59 -7.25 18.55
#